data_741e7e666d2a274168fc93ad17846a36
#
_entry.id   741e7e666d2a274168fc93ad17846a36
#
_cell.length_a   1.000
_cell.length_b   1.000
_cell.length_c   1.000
_cell.angle_alpha   90.00
_cell.angle_beta   90.00
_cell.angle_gamma   90.00
#
_symmetry.space_group_name_H-M   'P 1'
#
loop_
_entity.id
_entity.type
_entity.pdbx_description
1 polymer ?
#
loop_
_entity_poly.entity_id
_entity_poly.type
_entity_poly.pdbx_seq_one_letter_code
_entity_poly.pdbx_strand_id
1 'polypeptide(L)'
;GAAREGGFRRWMLLARKAADREAFREAWWGRHADLVRRLPLVQLYHQHLVVRRETGEGQTVDHGALPVDGIAQIGYADEAAMNASYASDARLPLRDDGRELLGRITTVLVQARVWR
;
A
#
# COMPACT_ATOMS: atom_id res chain seq x y z
N GLY A 1 -8.09 -18.95 19.70
CA GLY A 1 -8.45 -19.42 18.39
C GLY A 1 -7.30 -19.93 17.56
N ALA A 2 -7.64 -20.60 16.49
CA ALA A 2 -6.67 -21.16 15.58
C ALA A 2 -6.15 -20.10 14.60
N ALA A 3 -4.88 -20.21 14.21
CA ALA A 3 -4.30 -19.44 13.13
C ALA A 3 -4.59 -20.13 11.79
N ARG A 4 -4.67 -19.34 10.74
CA ARG A 4 -4.81 -19.85 9.38
C ARG A 4 -3.92 -19.06 8.42
N GLU A 5 -3.63 -19.66 7.29
CA GLU A 5 -2.87 -19.00 6.22
C GLU A 5 -3.63 -17.76 5.75
N GLY A 6 -2.95 -16.63 5.71
CA GLY A 6 -3.48 -15.35 5.24
C GLY A 6 -3.09 -15.01 3.82
N GLY A 7 -2.29 -15.87 3.18
CA GLY A 7 -1.82 -15.68 1.82
C GLY A 7 -0.59 -14.80 1.71
N PHE A 8 -0.23 -14.51 0.48
CA PHE A 8 0.95 -13.71 0.12
C PHE A 8 0.53 -12.24 -0.04
N ARG A 9 1.28 -11.33 0.56
CA ARG A 9 0.92 -9.91 0.54
C ARG A 9 2.08 -9.02 0.17
N ARG A 10 1.76 -7.99 -0.59
CA ARG A 10 2.64 -6.90 -0.94
C ARG A 10 2.27 -5.70 -0.09
N TRP A 11 3.15 -5.30 0.81
CA TRP A 11 2.99 -4.11 1.64
C TRP A 11 3.85 -3.00 1.09
N MET A 12 3.26 -1.84 0.86
CA MET A 12 3.98 -0.69 0.30
C MET A 12 3.85 0.50 1.25
N LEU A 13 5.00 1.00 1.68
CA LEU A 13 5.09 2.21 2.50
C LEU A 13 5.28 3.38 1.54
N LEU A 14 4.33 4.31 1.56
CA LEU A 14 4.21 5.36 0.55
C LEU A 14 4.44 6.73 1.16
N ALA A 15 5.36 7.49 0.59
CA ALA A 15 5.54 8.90 0.93
C ALA A 15 4.90 9.75 -0.17
N ARG A 16 4.05 10.72 0.21
CA ARG A 16 3.44 11.62 -0.75
C ARG A 16 4.46 12.53 -1.41
N LYS A 17 4.23 12.87 -2.66
CA LYS A 17 5.10 13.77 -3.41
C LYS A 17 4.76 15.22 -3.12
N ALA A 18 3.47 15.54 -3.03
CA ALA A 18 2.99 16.89 -2.75
C ALA A 18 2.99 17.18 -1.25
N ALA A 19 3.15 18.45 -0.87
CA ALA A 19 3.09 18.87 0.52
C ALA A 19 1.69 18.77 1.11
N ASP A 20 0.65 18.88 0.29
CA ASP A 20 -0.74 18.86 0.73
C ASP A 20 -1.22 17.42 0.99
N ARG A 21 -1.41 17.13 2.28
CA ARG A 21 -1.87 15.83 2.75
C ARG A 21 -3.29 15.50 2.28
N GLU A 22 -4.18 16.48 2.24
CA GLU A 22 -5.57 16.26 1.81
C GLU A 22 -5.65 15.94 0.32
N ALA A 23 -4.84 16.61 -0.51
CA ALA A 23 -4.77 16.31 -1.93
C ALA A 23 -4.23 14.89 -2.16
N PHE A 24 -3.24 14.46 -1.37
CA PHE A 24 -2.74 13.09 -1.41
C PHE A 24 -3.85 12.10 -1.07
N ARG A 25 -4.57 12.33 0.02
CA ARG A 25 -5.65 11.42 0.46
C ARG A 25 -6.72 11.27 -0.61
N GLU A 26 -7.18 12.38 -1.18
CA GLU A 26 -8.24 12.34 -2.20
C GLU A 26 -7.80 11.59 -3.46
N ALA A 27 -6.59 11.85 -3.94
CA ALA A 27 -6.08 11.18 -5.13
C ALA A 27 -5.80 9.69 -4.87
N TRP A 28 -5.26 9.36 -3.70
CA TRP A 28 -4.91 8.00 -3.34
C TRP A 28 -6.14 7.12 -3.12
N TRP A 29 -7.15 7.63 -2.40
CA TRP A 29 -8.41 6.91 -2.16
C TRP A 29 -9.34 6.94 -3.36
N GLY A 30 -9.14 7.87 -4.29
CA GLY A 30 -9.94 8.00 -5.50
C GLY A 30 -9.32 7.32 -6.71
N ARG A 31 -8.73 8.12 -7.60
CA ARG A 31 -8.20 7.62 -8.89
C ARG A 31 -7.18 6.51 -8.73
N HIS A 32 -6.24 6.65 -7.79
CA HIS A 32 -5.20 5.64 -7.60
C HIS A 32 -5.80 4.28 -7.19
N ALA A 33 -6.75 4.30 -6.25
CA ALA A 33 -7.41 3.08 -5.81
C ALA A 33 -8.16 2.40 -6.95
N ASP A 34 -8.84 3.17 -7.81
CA ASP A 34 -9.53 2.62 -8.97
C ASP A 34 -8.57 1.90 -9.92
N LEU A 35 -7.37 2.45 -10.10
CA LEU A 35 -6.35 1.83 -10.95
C LEU A 35 -5.81 0.53 -10.35
N VAL A 36 -5.59 0.49 -9.04
CA VAL A 36 -5.17 -0.75 -8.35
C VAL A 36 -6.24 -1.83 -8.49
N ARG A 37 -7.51 -1.46 -8.39
CA ARG A 37 -8.62 -2.41 -8.48
C ARG A 37 -8.76 -3.05 -9.87
N ARG A 38 -8.11 -2.51 -10.88
CA ARG A 38 -8.06 -3.09 -12.24
C ARG A 38 -7.00 -4.17 -12.40
N LEU A 39 -6.07 -4.28 -11.45
CA LEU A 39 -5.06 -5.33 -11.48
C LEU A 39 -5.73 -6.71 -11.38
N PRO A 40 -5.36 -7.68 -12.23
CA PRO A 40 -5.89 -9.03 -12.13
C PRO A 40 -5.33 -9.77 -10.91
N LEU A 41 -6.03 -10.81 -10.48
CA LEU A 41 -5.60 -11.77 -9.46
C LEU A 41 -5.49 -11.19 -8.05
N VAL A 42 -5.90 -9.97 -7.82
CA VAL A 42 -5.92 -9.35 -6.50
C VAL A 42 -7.06 -9.97 -5.67
N GLN A 43 -6.72 -10.48 -4.50
CA GLN A 43 -7.69 -11.06 -3.57
C GLN A 43 -8.06 -10.13 -2.42
N LEU A 44 -7.18 -9.17 -2.13
CA LEU A 44 -7.35 -8.24 -1.02
C LEU A 44 -6.64 -6.93 -1.34
N TYR A 45 -7.29 -5.82 -1.05
CA TYR A 45 -6.68 -4.50 -1.16
C TYR A 45 -7.11 -3.63 0.00
N HIS A 46 -6.14 -3.22 0.81
CA HIS A 46 -6.35 -2.29 1.92
C HIS A 46 -5.46 -1.08 1.77
N GLN A 47 -6.01 0.08 2.07
CA GLN A 47 -5.27 1.33 2.13
C GLN A 47 -5.36 1.89 3.54
N HIS A 48 -4.21 2.11 4.16
CA HIS A 48 -4.10 2.65 5.51
C HIS A 48 -3.51 4.05 5.44
N LEU A 49 -4.27 5.07 5.80
CA LEU A 49 -3.78 6.43 5.88
C LEU A 49 -3.10 6.62 7.25
N VAL A 50 -1.84 7.06 7.23
CA VAL A 50 -1.10 7.32 8.48
C VAL A 50 -1.67 8.59 9.11
N VAL A 51 -2.18 8.46 10.33
CA VAL A 51 -2.79 9.59 11.05
C VAL A 51 -1.89 10.18 12.13
N ARG A 52 -0.94 9.38 12.65
CA ARG A 52 -0.01 9.84 13.68
C ARG A 52 1.18 8.89 13.74
N ARG A 53 2.31 9.40 14.24
CA ARG A 53 3.54 8.62 14.44
C ARG A 53 3.94 8.75 15.90
N GLU A 54 4.34 7.65 16.52
CA GLU A 54 4.77 7.64 17.91
C GLU A 54 6.07 6.87 18.07
N THR A 55 6.86 7.25 19.10
CA THR A 55 8.01 6.46 19.53
C THR A 55 7.55 5.18 20.24
N GLY A 56 8.49 4.29 20.55
CA GLY A 56 8.18 3.08 21.34
C GLY A 56 7.64 3.40 22.74
N GLU A 57 7.91 4.61 23.26
CA GLU A 57 7.40 5.07 24.56
C GLU A 57 6.07 5.86 24.42
N GLY A 58 5.49 5.89 23.21
CA GLY A 58 4.21 6.53 22.99
C GLY A 58 4.24 8.04 22.78
N GLN A 59 5.42 8.62 22.58
CA GLN A 59 5.53 10.05 22.29
C GLN A 59 5.29 10.35 20.83
N THR A 60 4.43 11.31 20.53
CA THR A 60 4.17 11.74 19.16
C THR A 60 5.43 12.36 18.55
N VAL A 61 5.74 11.96 17.33
CA VAL A 61 6.84 12.50 16.54
C VAL A 61 6.29 13.10 15.24
N ASP A 62 7.06 13.99 14.62
CA ASP A 62 6.63 14.64 13.40
C ASP A 62 6.81 13.73 12.15
N HIS A 63 6.31 14.21 11.01
CA HIS A 63 6.38 13.51 9.74
C HIS A 63 7.81 13.14 9.35
N GLY A 64 8.79 14.00 9.64
CA GLY A 64 10.18 13.77 9.26
C GLY A 64 10.81 12.56 9.92
N ALA A 65 10.32 12.15 11.10
CA ALA A 65 10.84 10.98 11.80
C ALA A 65 10.54 9.66 11.06
N LEU A 66 9.40 9.61 10.36
CA LEU A 66 9.03 8.49 9.51
C LEU A 66 8.14 9.03 8.39
N PRO A 67 8.71 9.44 7.24
CA PRO A 67 7.93 10.08 6.18
C PRO A 67 7.14 9.07 5.34
N VAL A 68 6.20 8.42 5.99
CA VAL A 68 5.24 7.50 5.39
C VAL A 68 3.85 8.08 5.60
N ASP A 69 3.12 8.28 4.51
CA ASP A 69 1.80 8.89 4.51
C ASP A 69 0.68 7.88 4.35
N GLY A 70 0.97 6.78 3.67
CA GLY A 70 0.03 5.70 3.47
C GLY A 70 0.73 4.35 3.42
N ILE A 71 0.00 3.31 3.80
CA ILE A 71 0.47 1.94 3.69
C ILE A 71 -0.57 1.17 2.88
N ALA A 72 -0.17 0.66 1.72
CA ALA A 72 -1.02 -0.16 0.88
C ALA A 72 -0.72 -1.64 1.13
N GLN A 73 -1.76 -2.44 1.13
CA GLN A 73 -1.65 -3.88 1.29
C GLN A 73 -2.44 -4.56 0.18
N ILE A 74 -1.75 -5.30 -0.68
CA ILE A 74 -2.38 -6.06 -1.76
C ILE A 74 -2.12 -7.54 -1.51
N GLY A 75 -3.19 -8.32 -1.42
CA GLY A 75 -3.11 -9.76 -1.19
C GLY A 75 -3.28 -10.56 -2.47
N TYR A 76 -2.48 -11.62 -2.59
CA TYR A 76 -2.49 -12.55 -3.71
C TYR A 76 -2.47 -13.98 -3.17
N ALA A 77 -2.87 -14.93 -4.01
CA ALA A 77 -2.79 -16.35 -3.65
C ALA A 77 -1.35 -16.79 -3.36
N ASP A 78 -0.40 -16.30 -4.19
CA ASP A 78 1.01 -16.61 -4.08
C ASP A 78 1.84 -15.55 -4.83
N GLU A 79 3.15 -15.70 -4.80
CA GLU A 79 4.06 -14.77 -5.47
C GLU A 79 3.91 -14.81 -7.00
N ALA A 80 3.66 -15.98 -7.56
CA ALA A 80 3.46 -16.11 -9.00
C ALA A 80 2.25 -15.29 -9.47
N ALA A 81 1.15 -15.29 -8.71
CA ALA A 81 -0.03 -14.49 -9.00
C ALA A 81 0.30 -12.99 -8.93
N MET A 82 1.08 -12.56 -7.93
CA MET A 82 1.53 -11.17 -7.84
C MET A 82 2.35 -10.78 -9.07
N ASN A 83 3.30 -11.60 -9.46
CA ASN A 83 4.14 -11.32 -10.63
C ASN A 83 3.31 -11.21 -11.90
N ALA A 84 2.34 -12.11 -12.10
CA ALA A 84 1.43 -12.06 -13.26
C ALA A 84 0.57 -10.79 -13.24
N SER A 85 0.07 -10.39 -12.08
CA SER A 85 -0.71 -9.17 -11.90
C SER A 85 0.10 -7.93 -12.31
N TYR A 86 1.33 -7.84 -11.84
CA TYR A 86 2.21 -6.70 -12.12
C TYR A 86 2.77 -6.69 -13.54
N ALA A 87 2.76 -7.82 -14.22
CA ALA A 87 3.14 -7.91 -15.63
C ALA A 87 1.98 -7.59 -16.58
N SER A 88 0.76 -7.41 -16.08
CA SER A 88 -0.42 -7.11 -16.87
C SER A 88 -0.41 -5.67 -17.40
N ASP A 89 -1.18 -5.42 -18.45
CA ASP A 89 -1.33 -4.08 -19.02
C ASP A 89 -1.96 -3.09 -18.04
N ALA A 90 -2.78 -3.57 -17.11
CA ALA A 90 -3.39 -2.73 -16.08
C ALA A 90 -2.36 -2.06 -15.18
N ARG A 91 -1.14 -2.59 -15.11
CA ARG A 91 -0.04 -2.01 -14.34
C ARG A 91 0.44 -0.67 -14.91
N LEU A 92 0.33 -0.46 -16.22
CA LEU A 92 0.90 0.72 -16.87
C LEU A 92 0.27 2.05 -16.40
N PRO A 93 -1.06 2.24 -16.45
CA PRO A 93 -1.64 3.47 -15.93
C PRO A 93 -1.46 3.62 -14.42
N LEU A 94 -1.43 2.53 -13.68
CA LEU A 94 -1.17 2.56 -12.25
C LEU A 94 0.24 3.07 -11.95
N ARG A 95 1.24 2.57 -12.69
CA ARG A 95 2.63 3.01 -12.57
C ARG A 95 2.75 4.52 -12.81
N ASP A 96 2.11 5.01 -13.87
CA ASP A 96 2.18 6.43 -14.24
C ASP A 96 1.52 7.32 -13.17
N ASP A 97 0.37 6.89 -12.64
CA ASP A 97 -0.28 7.61 -11.55
C ASP A 97 0.58 7.61 -10.28
N GLY A 98 1.21 6.49 -9.96
CA GLY A 98 2.11 6.39 -8.82
C GLY A 98 3.29 7.34 -8.90
N ARG A 99 3.86 7.52 -10.10
CA ARG A 99 4.98 8.46 -10.30
C ARG A 99 4.60 9.91 -10.05
N GLU A 100 3.36 10.27 -10.31
CA GLU A 100 2.87 11.62 -10.04
C GLU A 100 2.52 11.82 -8.56
N LEU A 101 1.92 10.80 -7.95
CA LEU A 101 1.36 10.88 -6.60
C LEU A 101 2.41 10.69 -5.52
N LEU A 102 3.40 9.82 -5.76
CA LEU A 102 4.31 9.30 -4.74
C LEU A 102 5.74 9.74 -4.98
N GLY A 103 6.37 10.26 -3.93
CA GLY A 103 7.79 10.61 -3.95
C GLY A 103 8.68 9.42 -3.61
N ARG A 104 8.18 8.47 -2.81
CA ARG A 104 8.94 7.31 -2.39
C ARG A 104 8.00 6.14 -2.15
N ILE A 105 8.45 4.96 -2.58
CA ILE A 105 7.75 3.69 -2.34
C ILE A 105 8.77 2.71 -1.81
N THR A 106 8.52 2.14 -0.63
CA THR A 106 9.31 1.05 -0.09
C THR A 106 8.40 -0.16 0.05
N THR A 107 8.78 -1.27 -0.55
CA THR A 107 7.94 -2.47 -0.62
C THR A 107 8.56 -3.59 0.19
N VAL A 108 7.74 -4.30 0.94
CA VAL A 108 8.10 -5.57 1.55
C VAL A 108 7.07 -6.62 1.13
N LEU A 109 7.55 -7.83 0.89
CA LEU A 109 6.71 -8.97 0.57
C LEU A 109 6.62 -9.83 1.82
N VAL A 110 5.40 -10.16 2.22
CA VAL A 110 5.15 -10.85 3.48
C VAL A 110 4.20 -12.02 3.29
N GLN A 111 4.37 -13.02 4.14
CA GLN A 111 3.41 -14.10 4.27
C GLN A 111 2.55 -13.81 5.50
N ALA A 112 1.24 -13.72 5.31
CA ALA A 112 0.35 -13.37 6.39
C ALA A 112 -0.17 -14.62 7.09
N ARG A 113 -0.39 -14.48 8.40
CA ARG A 113 -1.08 -15.49 9.21
C ARG A 113 -2.20 -14.77 9.94
N VAL A 114 -3.40 -15.31 9.83
CA VAL A 114 -4.59 -14.69 10.43
C VAL A 114 -4.94 -15.43 11.71
N TRP A 115 -5.06 -14.68 12.79
CA TRP A 115 -5.44 -15.20 14.12
C TRP A 115 -6.86 -14.79 14.45
N ARG A 116 -7.52 -15.61 15.24
CA ARG A 116 -8.84 -15.31 15.78
C ARG A 116 -8.79 -15.10 17.29
#